data_04921458a6158a0f33d7dd54fce055d8
#
_entry.id   04921458a6158a0f33d7dd54fce055d8
#
_cell.length_a   1.000
_cell.length_b   1.000
_cell.length_c   1.000
_cell.angle_alpha   90.00
_cell.angle_beta   90.00
_cell.angle_gamma   90.00
#
_symmetry.space_group_name_H-M   'P 1'
#
loop_
_entity.id
_entity.type
_entity.pdbx_description
1 polymer ?
#
loop_
_entity_poly.entity_id
_entity_poly.type
_entity_poly.pdbx_seq_one_letter_code
_entity_poly.pdbx_strand_id
1 'polypeptide(L)'
;MSDDTEKAEELLAQSKAQKRHETNPAAIDESDDQESLEEAVANAYARIESGELHQNLSVRDADLAALMTALEETGRLEEVGRRAAEQLGRDGEADTRASVGKLLLRLALNEIAAEEIEAAKAGKKQHLVSQADDF
;
A
#
# COMPACT_ATOMS: atom_id res chain seq x y z
N MET A 1 19.09 -27.44 29.04
CA MET A 1 19.32 -27.76 28.09
C MET A 1 19.38 -26.95 26.93
N SER A 2 20.40 -26.96 26.21
CA SER A 2 20.54 -26.08 25.08
C SER A 2 19.51 -26.39 24.02
N ASP A 3 19.12 -27.60 23.94
CA ASP A 3 18.09 -27.94 22.95
C ASP A 3 16.81 -27.22 23.20
N ASP A 4 16.42 -27.12 24.44
CA ASP A 4 15.20 -26.44 24.77
C ASP A 4 15.32 -24.96 24.47
N THR A 5 16.45 -24.41 24.74
CA THR A 5 16.66 -23.00 24.47
C THR A 5 16.65 -22.74 22.99
N GLU A 6 17.27 -23.61 22.23
CA GLU A 6 17.29 -23.44 20.80
C GLU A 6 15.90 -23.55 20.22
N LYS A 7 15.11 -24.48 20.75
CA LYS A 7 13.78 -24.58 20.28
C LYS A 7 12.96 -23.36 20.59
N ALA A 8 13.15 -22.82 21.76
CA ALA A 8 12.41 -21.63 22.13
C ALA A 8 12.77 -20.48 21.22
N GLU A 9 14.06 -20.35 20.93
CA GLU A 9 14.48 -19.28 20.04
C GLU A 9 13.96 -19.49 18.65
N GLU A 10 13.94 -20.70 18.21
CA GLU A 10 13.44 -21.00 16.91
C GLU A 10 11.97 -20.69 16.81
N LEU A 11 11.23 -21.05 17.84
CA LEU A 11 9.81 -20.73 17.83
C LEU A 11 9.55 -19.25 17.84
N LEU A 12 10.34 -18.51 18.56
CA LEU A 12 10.21 -17.08 18.55
C LEU A 12 10.50 -16.52 17.18
N ALA A 13 11.53 -17.00 16.54
CA ALA A 13 11.87 -16.53 15.23
C ALA A 13 10.78 -16.85 14.24
N GLN A 14 10.23 -18.04 14.32
CA GLN A 14 9.13 -18.38 13.45
C GLN A 14 7.93 -17.53 13.71
N SER A 15 7.68 -17.28 14.94
CA SER A 15 6.56 -16.46 15.30
C SER A 15 6.70 -15.09 14.75
N LYS A 16 7.89 -14.52 14.80
CA LYS A 16 8.07 -13.24 14.23
C LYS A 16 7.97 -13.26 12.76
N ALA A 17 8.51 -14.27 12.13
CA ALA A 17 8.43 -14.36 10.69
C ALA A 17 7.01 -14.54 10.26
N GLN A 18 6.32 -15.36 11.00
CA GLN A 18 4.99 -15.59 10.62
C GLN A 18 4.16 -14.53 10.91
N LYS A 19 4.63 -13.90 11.75
CA LYS A 19 3.94 -12.93 12.02
C LYS A 19 4.06 -12.22 11.06
N ARG A 20 4.69 -12.72 10.63
CA ARG A 20 4.88 -12.39 9.69
C ARG A 20 4.72 -13.37 8.97
N HIS A 21 4.89 -14.35 9.12
CA HIS A 21 4.73 -15.30 8.97
C HIS A 21 5.01 -16.13 9.00
N GLU A 22 5.74 -16.43 9.05
CA GLU A 22 6.24 -17.13 9.18
C GLU A 22 6.67 -17.77 8.93
N THR A 23 7.26 -17.80 8.50
CA THR A 23 7.87 -18.30 8.35
C THR A 23 8.63 -18.77 8.26
N ASN A 24 9.21 -19.09 7.76
CA ASN A 24 10.11 -19.41 7.77
C ASN A 24 10.68 -19.31 7.24
N PRO A 25 10.56 -19.55 7.36
CA PRO A 25 11.41 -18.93 7.34
C PRO A 25 12.28 -18.79 6.32
N ALA A 26 13.18 -18.78 6.42
CA ALA A 26 14.15 -18.57 5.55
C ALA A 26 13.84 -19.05 4.27
N ALA A 27 12.93 -19.81 4.23
CA ALA A 27 12.57 -20.44 3.05
C ALA A 27 11.77 -19.64 2.12
N ILE A 28 11.31 -18.51 2.54
CA ILE A 28 10.47 -17.70 1.70
C ILE A 28 11.32 -16.93 0.73
N ASP A 29 11.10 -17.05 -0.55
CA ASP A 29 11.84 -16.30 -1.51
C ASP A 29 11.03 -15.09 -1.93
N GLU A 30 11.64 -14.21 -2.68
CA GLU A 30 11.02 -12.97 -3.03
C GLU A 30 9.84 -13.15 -3.97
N SER A 31 9.91 -14.14 -4.80
CA SER A 31 8.80 -14.41 -5.70
C SER A 31 7.55 -14.73 -4.95
N ASP A 32 7.68 -15.57 -3.93
CA ASP A 32 6.53 -15.95 -3.14
C ASP A 32 5.97 -14.74 -2.39
N ASP A 33 6.85 -13.91 -1.86
CA ASP A 33 6.38 -12.71 -1.18
C ASP A 33 5.63 -11.81 -2.13
N GLN A 34 6.13 -11.66 -3.33
CA GLN A 34 5.48 -10.81 -4.29
C GLN A 34 4.14 -11.38 -4.72
N GLU A 35 4.06 -12.70 -4.87
CA GLU A 35 2.81 -13.31 -5.21
C GLU A 35 1.81 -13.13 -4.08
N SER A 36 2.28 -13.25 -2.86
CA SER A 36 1.41 -13.04 -1.72
C SER A 36 0.85 -11.63 -1.69
N LEU A 37 1.66 -10.65 -2.03
CA LEU A 37 1.19 -9.27 -2.07
C LEU A 37 0.17 -9.09 -3.18
N GLU A 38 0.44 -9.66 -4.33
CA GLU A 38 -0.49 -9.58 -5.44
C GLU A 38 -1.84 -10.16 -5.06
N GLU A 39 -1.84 -11.32 -4.43
CA GLU A 39 -3.07 -11.95 -4.02
C GLU A 39 -3.76 -11.13 -2.93
N ALA A 40 -2.99 -10.58 -2.02
CA ALA A 40 -3.57 -9.78 -0.96
C ALA A 40 -4.23 -8.53 -1.52
N VAL A 41 -3.65 -7.94 -2.55
CA VAL A 41 -4.25 -6.77 -3.18
C VAL A 41 -5.54 -7.15 -3.88
N ALA A 42 -5.53 -8.26 -4.62
CA ALA A 42 -6.74 -8.72 -5.28
C ALA A 42 -7.85 -8.98 -4.28
N ASN A 43 -7.50 -9.61 -3.17
CA ASN A 43 -8.45 -9.89 -2.12
C ASN A 43 -8.98 -8.61 -1.49
N ALA A 44 -8.11 -7.62 -1.31
CA ALA A 44 -8.53 -6.35 -0.75
C ALA A 44 -9.53 -5.64 -1.66
N TYR A 45 -9.33 -5.69 -2.97
CA TYR A 45 -10.31 -5.12 -3.89
C TYR A 45 -11.67 -5.79 -3.73
N ALA A 46 -11.68 -7.10 -3.60
CA ALA A 46 -12.94 -7.80 -3.43
C ALA A 46 -13.63 -7.38 -2.14
N ARG A 47 -12.86 -7.18 -1.09
CA ARG A 47 -13.42 -6.76 0.18
C ARG A 47 -13.95 -5.33 0.13
N ILE A 48 -13.30 -4.48 -0.65
CA ILE A 48 -13.80 -3.12 -0.83
C ILE A 48 -15.13 -3.16 -1.57
N GLU A 49 -15.23 -4.00 -2.58
CA GLU A 49 -16.46 -4.08 -3.34
C GLU A 49 -17.60 -4.66 -2.53
N SER A 50 -17.30 -5.58 -1.63
CA SER A 50 -18.35 -6.18 -0.81
C SER A 50 -18.76 -5.28 0.35
N GLY A 51 -18.06 -4.19 0.55
CA GLY A 51 -18.35 -3.29 1.67
C GLY A 51 -17.69 -3.71 2.96
N GLU A 52 -16.90 -4.77 2.92
CA GLU A 52 -16.23 -5.24 4.10
C GLU A 52 -15.05 -4.35 4.47
N LEU A 53 -14.42 -3.73 3.48
CA LEU A 53 -13.29 -2.87 3.68
C LEU A 53 -13.59 -1.51 3.05
N HIS A 54 -13.30 -0.44 3.79
CA HIS A 54 -13.53 0.90 3.27
C HIS A 54 -12.37 1.30 2.37
N GLN A 55 -12.67 2.10 1.36
CA GLN A 55 -11.63 2.57 0.46
C GLN A 55 -10.94 3.81 0.98
N ASN A 56 -11.31 4.27 2.16
CA ASN A 56 -10.73 5.46 2.73
C ASN A 56 -9.42 5.16 3.43
N LEU A 57 -8.50 6.09 3.33
CA LEU A 57 -7.26 6.03 4.09
C LEU A 57 -7.32 7.13 5.13
N SER A 58 -6.97 6.78 6.36
CA SER A 58 -6.95 7.76 7.44
C SER A 58 -5.52 7.97 7.89
N VAL A 59 -5.10 9.21 7.93
CA VAL A 59 -3.78 9.56 8.38
C VAL A 59 -3.92 10.62 9.46
N ARG A 60 -3.29 10.36 10.59
CA ARG A 60 -3.34 11.30 11.69
C ARG A 60 -1.94 11.80 11.99
N ASP A 61 -1.67 13.03 11.63
CA ASP A 61 -0.34 13.63 11.79
C ASP A 61 -0.52 15.13 11.86
N ALA A 62 -0.18 15.70 13.00
CA ALA A 62 -0.42 17.13 13.21
C ALA A 62 0.40 18.00 12.28
N ASP A 63 1.64 17.59 12.02
CA ASP A 63 2.49 18.38 11.16
C ASP A 63 2.00 18.42 9.73
N LEU A 64 1.60 17.25 9.22
CA LEU A 64 1.07 17.20 7.87
C LEU A 64 -0.27 17.91 7.77
N ALA A 65 -1.09 17.77 8.79
CA ALA A 65 -2.38 18.47 8.79
C ALA A 65 -2.18 19.98 8.78
N ALA A 66 -1.23 20.47 9.56
CA ALA A 66 -0.96 21.89 9.60
C ALA A 66 -0.46 22.39 8.26
N LEU A 67 0.44 21.64 7.63
CA LEU A 67 0.97 22.03 6.33
C LEU A 67 -0.12 22.02 5.28
N MET A 68 -0.90 20.97 5.21
CA MET A 68 -1.96 20.88 4.21
C MET A 68 -2.99 22.01 4.40
N THR A 69 -3.30 22.33 5.64
CA THR A 69 -4.21 23.42 5.91
C THR A 69 -3.62 24.74 5.45
N ALA A 70 -2.35 24.96 5.75
CA ALA A 70 -1.70 26.21 5.36
C ALA A 70 -1.59 26.32 3.84
N LEU A 71 -1.32 25.23 3.16
CA LEU A 71 -1.28 25.25 1.71
C LEU A 71 -2.63 25.61 1.13
N GLU A 72 -3.68 25.07 1.72
CA GLU A 72 -5.02 25.35 1.24
C GLU A 72 -5.39 26.80 1.48
N GLU A 73 -5.10 27.32 2.66
CA GLU A 73 -5.47 28.67 3.01
C GLU A 73 -4.68 29.72 2.27
N THR A 74 -3.49 29.38 1.83
CA THR A 74 -2.68 30.34 1.10
C THR A 74 -2.77 30.16 -0.41
N GLY A 75 -3.63 29.27 -0.87
CA GLY A 75 -3.83 29.06 -2.29
C GLY A 75 -2.71 28.31 -2.99
N ARG A 76 -1.89 27.59 -2.24
CA ARG A 76 -0.76 26.88 -2.82
C ARG A 76 -1.01 25.39 -3.04
N LEU A 77 -2.15 24.90 -2.56
CA LEU A 77 -2.43 23.47 -2.65
C LEU A 77 -2.55 23.00 -4.10
N GLU A 78 -3.18 23.83 -4.92
CA GLU A 78 -3.39 23.48 -6.31
C GLU A 78 -2.05 23.36 -7.04
N GLU A 79 -1.11 24.24 -6.74
CA GLU A 79 0.20 24.19 -7.37
C GLU A 79 0.96 22.93 -6.96
N VAL A 80 0.87 22.56 -5.70
CA VAL A 80 1.51 21.33 -5.24
C VAL A 80 0.91 20.14 -5.96
N GLY A 81 -0.42 20.13 -6.09
CA GLY A 81 -1.10 19.04 -6.79
C GLY A 81 -0.69 18.97 -8.24
N ARG A 82 -0.53 20.12 -8.89
CA ARG A 82 -0.12 20.16 -10.30
C ARG A 82 1.27 19.57 -10.47
N ARG A 83 2.19 19.92 -9.57
CA ARG A 83 3.55 19.39 -9.66
C ARG A 83 3.58 17.89 -9.43
N ALA A 84 2.77 17.40 -8.49
CA ALA A 84 2.72 15.97 -8.21
C ALA A 84 2.14 15.24 -9.41
N ALA A 85 1.10 15.78 -10.01
CA ALA A 85 0.48 15.16 -11.17
C ALA A 85 1.45 15.08 -12.33
N GLU A 86 2.21 16.15 -12.54
CA GLU A 86 3.20 16.16 -13.61
C GLU A 86 4.25 15.08 -13.42
N GLN A 87 4.71 14.90 -12.20
CA GLN A 87 5.72 13.89 -11.95
C GLN A 87 5.15 12.49 -12.10
N LEU A 88 3.87 12.31 -11.89
CA LEU A 88 3.22 11.04 -12.08
C LEU A 88 2.81 10.80 -13.53
N GLY A 89 2.96 11.81 -14.38
CA GLY A 89 2.53 11.69 -15.76
C GLY A 89 1.01 11.67 -15.89
N ARG A 90 0.32 12.33 -15.00
CA ARG A 90 -1.14 12.37 -15.02
C ARG A 90 -1.62 13.76 -15.36
N ASP A 91 -2.75 13.80 -16.02
CA ASP A 91 -3.42 15.06 -16.28
C ASP A 91 -4.53 15.20 -15.27
N GLY A 92 -5.00 16.40 -15.10
CA GLY A 92 -6.12 16.61 -14.23
C GLY A 92 -5.80 17.61 -13.15
N GLU A 93 -6.83 18.09 -12.51
CA GLU A 93 -6.68 19.08 -11.48
C GLU A 93 -6.84 18.44 -10.14
N ALA A 94 -6.03 18.84 -9.21
CA ALA A 94 -6.12 18.38 -7.85
C ALA A 94 -6.01 19.59 -6.96
N ASP A 95 -7.11 19.98 -6.37
CA ASP A 95 -7.15 21.20 -5.56
C ASP A 95 -7.76 20.98 -4.19
N THR A 96 -8.05 19.74 -3.83
CA THR A 96 -8.53 19.46 -2.50
C THR A 96 -7.46 18.68 -1.73
N ARG A 97 -7.58 18.70 -0.41
CA ARG A 97 -6.63 17.94 0.40
C ARG A 97 -6.63 16.48 0.00
N ALA A 98 -7.79 15.93 -0.24
CA ALA A 98 -7.87 14.51 -0.59
C ALA A 98 -7.23 14.23 -1.93
N SER A 99 -7.52 15.06 -2.94
CA SER A 99 -6.99 14.82 -4.27
C SER A 99 -5.49 15.03 -4.32
N VAL A 100 -5.00 16.07 -3.67
CA VAL A 100 -3.57 16.33 -3.65
C VAL A 100 -2.84 15.28 -2.81
N GLY A 101 -3.44 14.90 -1.68
CA GLY A 101 -2.85 13.88 -0.84
C GLY A 101 -2.71 12.56 -1.55
N LYS A 102 -3.69 12.19 -2.37
CA LYS A 102 -3.60 10.96 -3.14
C LYS A 102 -2.43 11.01 -4.12
N LEU A 103 -2.27 12.14 -4.80
CA LEU A 103 -1.18 12.25 -5.76
C LEU A 103 0.18 12.18 -5.06
N LEU A 104 0.30 12.85 -3.94
CA LEU A 104 1.56 12.84 -3.20
C LEU A 104 1.89 11.45 -2.70
N LEU A 105 0.90 10.74 -2.19
CA LEU A 105 1.13 9.39 -1.70
C LEU A 105 1.51 8.46 -2.84
N ARG A 106 0.82 8.56 -3.97
CA ARG A 106 1.14 7.75 -5.13
C ARG A 106 2.54 8.03 -5.64
N LEU A 107 2.92 9.31 -5.66
CA LEU A 107 4.25 9.68 -6.11
C LEU A 107 5.31 9.08 -5.20
N ALA A 108 5.11 9.20 -3.89
CA ALA A 108 6.07 8.65 -2.94
C ALA A 108 6.18 7.13 -3.07
N LEU A 109 5.06 6.46 -3.23
CA LEU A 109 5.07 5.00 -3.36
C LEU A 109 5.77 4.58 -4.65
N ASN A 110 5.55 5.32 -5.73
CA ASN A 110 6.23 5.00 -6.98
C ASN A 110 7.74 5.11 -6.84
N GLU A 111 8.21 6.02 -6.02
CA GLU A 111 9.64 6.20 -5.86
C GLU A 111 10.25 5.26 -4.85
N ILE A 112 9.53 4.93 -3.81
CA ILE A 112 10.07 4.15 -2.72
C ILE A 112 9.71 2.69 -2.81
N ALA A 113 8.54 2.40 -3.33
CA ALA A 113 7.98 1.04 -3.32
C ALA A 113 7.55 0.63 -4.72
N ALA A 114 8.45 0.80 -5.70
CA ALA A 114 8.10 0.51 -7.09
C ALA A 114 7.71 -0.94 -7.31
N GLU A 115 8.39 -1.86 -6.64
CA GLU A 115 8.07 -3.26 -6.80
C GLU A 115 6.70 -3.58 -6.23
N GLU A 116 6.41 -2.98 -5.10
CA GLU A 116 5.11 -3.19 -4.47
C GLU A 116 4.00 -2.60 -5.33
N ILE A 117 4.27 -1.48 -5.99
CA ILE A 117 3.30 -0.89 -6.90
C ILE A 117 3.03 -1.85 -8.07
N GLU A 118 4.07 -2.51 -8.58
CA GLU A 118 3.87 -3.46 -9.67
C GLU A 118 3.04 -4.65 -9.20
N ALA A 119 3.29 -5.13 -7.99
CA ALA A 119 2.48 -6.20 -7.43
C ALA A 119 1.04 -5.75 -7.25
N ALA A 120 0.84 -4.50 -6.84
CA ALA A 120 -0.51 -3.97 -6.68
C ALA A 120 -1.23 -3.89 -8.02
N LYS A 121 -0.53 -3.48 -9.06
CA LYS A 121 -1.13 -3.44 -10.39
C LYS A 121 -1.53 -4.84 -10.86
N ALA A 122 -0.67 -5.82 -10.59
CA ALA A 122 -0.97 -7.20 -10.95
C ALA A 122 -2.16 -7.71 -10.17
N GLY A 123 -2.26 -7.36 -8.88
CA GLY A 123 -3.39 -7.76 -8.07
C GLY A 123 -4.68 -7.15 -8.56
N LYS A 124 -4.64 -5.89 -8.95
CA LYS A 124 -5.81 -5.24 -9.50
C LYS A 124 -6.26 -5.94 -10.77
N LYS A 125 -5.30 -6.26 -11.63
CA LYS A 125 -5.62 -6.92 -12.87
C LYS A 125 -6.22 -8.30 -12.61
N GLN A 126 -5.66 -9.02 -11.65
CA GLN A 126 -6.19 -10.32 -11.27
C GLN A 126 -7.64 -10.21 -10.81
N HIS A 127 -7.92 -9.20 -10.01
CA HIS A 127 -9.27 -8.99 -9.52
C HIS A 127 -10.24 -8.68 -10.67
N LEU A 128 -9.82 -7.83 -11.60
CA LEU A 128 -10.68 -7.47 -12.72
C LEU A 128 -10.93 -8.65 -13.64
N VAL A 129 -9.91 -9.48 -13.84
CA VAL A 129 -10.07 -10.67 -14.66
C VAL A 129 -11.05 -11.65 -13.99
N SER A 130 -10.92 -11.78 -12.67
CA SER A 130 -11.82 -12.64 -11.93
C SER A 130 -13.26 -12.19 -12.08
N GLN A 131 -13.49 -10.87 -12.06
CA GLN A 131 -14.82 -10.35 -12.24
C GLN A 131 -15.33 -10.59 -13.65
N ALA A 132 -14.45 -10.47 -14.61
CA ALA A 132 -14.83 -10.68 -15.99
C ALA A 132 -15.23 -12.13 -16.23
N ASP A 133 -14.60 -13.04 -15.51
CA ASP A 133 -14.94 -14.45 -15.65
C ASP A 133 -16.24 -14.79 -14.93
N ASP A 134 -16.65 -13.98 -14.02
CA ASP A 134 -17.85 -14.24 -13.24
C ASP A 134 -19.05 -13.75 -14.00
N PHE A 135 -19.48 -14.54 -14.91
CA PHE A 135 -20.62 -14.17 -15.77
C PHE A 135 -21.87 -15.01 -15.48
#